data_d21163d43f8b9b9d7429b0dea080bc16
#
_entry.id   d21163d43f8b9b9d7429b0dea080bc16
#
_cell.length_a   1.000
_cell.length_b   1.000
_cell.length_c   1.000
_cell.angle_alpha   90.00
_cell.angle_beta   90.00
_cell.angle_gamma   90.00
#
_symmetry.space_group_name_H-M   'P 1'
#
loop_
_entity.id
_entity.type
_entity.pdbx_description
1 polymer ?
#
loop_
_entity_poly.entity_id
_entity_poly.type
_entity_poly.pdbx_seq_one_letter_code
_entity_poly.pdbx_strand_id
1 'polypeptide(L)'
;MLECSFRGMATSTQPLLRGVDFLALPIRDWEASRRFYGETLGLAAGKQWGSMPAGEFETGTVTIALMQCDAFGIEFSPNATPLEFHVDDFDAAMAELESRGVEFVSGVIDSGVCKQAIFRDPDGNSLAIHHRYAS
;
A
#
# COMPACT_ATOMS: atom_id res chain seq x y z
N MET A 1 25.15 28.32 6.13
CA MET A 1 25.17 28.05 5.85
C MET A 1 25.52 27.99 5.79
N LEU A 2 25.80 27.70 6.00
CA LEU A 2 26.26 27.43 5.77
C LEU A 2 26.50 27.10 6.10
N GLU A 3 26.64 26.88 6.36
CA GLU A 3 27.02 26.50 6.38
C GLU A 3 26.86 26.18 6.82
N CYS A 4 27.12 26.43 7.02
CA CYS A 4 27.06 26.10 7.11
C CYS A 4 27.10 25.71 7.45
N SER A 5 27.15 25.76 7.52
CA SER A 5 27.21 25.28 7.51
C SER A 5 27.46 24.94 7.71
N PHE A 6 27.87 24.90 7.84
CA PHE A 6 28.13 24.35 7.74
C PHE A 6 28.51 24.15 8.43
N ARG A 7 28.67 24.23 8.79
CA ARG A 7 28.81 23.80 9.37
C ARG A 7 28.72 23.20 9.78
N GLY A 8 28.83 23.01 9.94
CA GLY A 8 28.40 22.24 10.15
C GLY A 8 28.19 21.85 10.30
N MET A 9 28.10 21.49 10.37
CA MET A 9 27.69 20.82 10.40
C MET A 9 28.05 20.01 10.37
N ALA A 10 28.56 19.99 10.49
CA ALA A 10 29.11 18.81 10.49
C ALA A 10 28.43 17.83 10.56
N THR A 11 28.30 18.01 10.64
CA THR A 11 27.24 17.37 10.71
C THR A 11 27.09 15.99 10.40
N SER A 12 26.21 15.28 10.99
CA SER A 12 25.88 13.94 10.66
C SER A 12 25.39 13.86 9.22
N THR A 13 25.92 12.93 8.47
CA THR A 13 25.43 12.66 7.12
C THR A 13 24.20 11.76 7.14
N GLN A 14 23.82 11.27 8.32
CA GLN A 14 22.65 10.41 8.46
C GLN A 14 21.38 11.23 8.45
N PRO A 15 20.38 10.89 7.64
CA PRO A 15 19.09 11.58 7.72
C PRO A 15 18.42 11.27 9.05
N LEU A 16 17.62 12.23 9.53
CA LEU A 16 16.87 12.04 10.77
C LEU A 16 15.83 10.94 10.61
N LEU A 17 15.10 10.96 9.48
CA LEU A 17 14.14 9.93 9.15
C LEU A 17 14.87 8.84 8.39
N ARG A 18 14.76 7.59 8.86
CA ARG A 18 15.62 6.51 8.42
C ARG A 18 14.88 5.45 7.62
N GLY A 19 13.70 5.74 7.11
CA GLY A 19 12.92 4.81 6.32
C GLY A 19 11.46 4.87 6.70
N VAL A 20 10.69 3.93 6.15
CA VAL A 20 9.26 3.82 6.42
C VAL A 20 9.04 2.52 7.18
N ASP A 21 8.49 2.61 8.40
CA ASP A 21 8.19 1.42 9.19
C ASP A 21 6.98 0.69 8.63
N PHE A 22 5.92 1.44 8.33
CA PHE A 22 4.75 0.88 7.69
C PHE A 22 3.93 2.01 7.05
N LEU A 23 3.10 1.64 6.10
CA LEU A 23 2.12 2.52 5.50
C LEU A 23 0.76 2.11 6.03
N ALA A 24 0.10 3.03 6.73
CA ALA A 24 -1.21 2.74 7.31
C ALA A 24 -2.31 3.03 6.30
N LEU A 25 -3.27 2.11 6.19
CA LEU A 25 -4.48 2.30 5.40
C LEU A 25 -5.68 2.27 6.33
N PRO A 26 -6.61 3.22 6.16
CA PRO A 26 -7.83 3.23 6.98
C PRO A 26 -8.79 2.16 6.49
N ILE A 27 -9.44 1.46 7.43
CA ILE A 27 -10.47 0.48 7.09
C ILE A 27 -11.63 0.65 8.07
N ARG A 28 -12.78 0.08 7.71
CA ARG A 28 -13.97 0.08 8.57
C ARG A 28 -14.29 -1.28 9.14
N ASP A 29 -13.82 -2.36 8.51
CA ASP A 29 -14.15 -3.73 8.90
C ASP A 29 -12.90 -4.58 8.82
N TRP A 30 -12.30 -4.85 9.98
CA TRP A 30 -11.04 -5.60 10.05
C TRP A 30 -11.17 -7.01 9.45
N GLU A 31 -12.27 -7.73 9.73
CA GLU A 31 -12.41 -9.08 9.22
C GLU A 31 -12.52 -9.14 7.70
N ALA A 32 -13.30 -8.25 7.10
CA ALA A 32 -13.42 -8.18 5.65
C ALA A 32 -12.09 -7.79 5.01
N SER A 33 -11.41 -6.79 5.59
CA SER A 33 -10.14 -6.31 5.04
C SER A 33 -9.04 -7.35 5.22
N ARG A 34 -8.99 -8.02 6.36
CA ARG A 34 -8.00 -9.05 6.61
C ARG A 34 -8.10 -10.17 5.55
N ARG A 35 -9.33 -10.56 5.22
CA ARG A 35 -9.54 -11.56 4.17
C ARG A 35 -9.15 -11.04 2.80
N PHE A 36 -9.49 -9.80 2.50
CA PHE A 36 -9.16 -9.23 1.20
C PHE A 36 -7.65 -9.17 0.98
N TYR A 37 -6.92 -8.56 1.92
CA TYR A 37 -5.47 -8.41 1.75
C TYR A 37 -4.73 -9.74 1.87
N GLY A 38 -5.17 -10.62 2.74
CA GLY A 38 -4.51 -11.91 2.96
C GLY A 38 -4.87 -12.96 1.93
N GLU A 39 -6.15 -13.07 1.57
CA GLU A 39 -6.63 -14.16 0.70
C GLU A 39 -6.77 -13.68 -0.74
N THR A 40 -7.48 -12.58 -0.98
CA THR A 40 -7.71 -12.12 -2.34
C THR A 40 -6.42 -11.59 -2.96
N LEU A 41 -5.70 -10.72 -2.27
CA LEU A 41 -4.43 -10.20 -2.77
C LEU A 41 -3.26 -11.15 -2.51
N GLY A 42 -3.38 -12.04 -1.53
CA GLY A 42 -2.36 -13.03 -1.24
C GLY A 42 -1.14 -12.49 -0.51
N LEU A 43 -1.27 -11.37 0.20
CA LEU A 43 -0.16 -10.83 0.96
C LEU A 43 0.08 -11.65 2.22
N ALA A 44 1.35 -11.77 2.61
CA ALA A 44 1.71 -12.50 3.82
C ALA A 44 1.25 -11.72 5.06
N ALA A 45 0.51 -12.39 5.94
CA ALA A 45 0.07 -11.77 7.18
C ALA A 45 1.27 -11.55 8.10
N GLY A 46 1.39 -10.33 8.60
CA GLY A 46 2.36 -9.98 9.60
C GLY A 46 1.74 -9.98 10.99
N LYS A 47 2.15 -9.02 11.80
CA LYS A 47 1.73 -8.95 13.20
C LYS A 47 0.34 -8.33 13.32
N GLN A 48 -0.53 -8.98 14.09
CA GLN A 48 -1.76 -8.32 14.52
C GLN A 48 -1.43 -7.48 15.77
N TRP A 49 -2.09 -6.33 15.90
CA TRP A 49 -1.77 -5.38 16.96
C TRP A 49 -2.56 -5.75 18.23
N GLY A 50 -2.11 -6.81 18.92
CA GLY A 50 -2.76 -7.29 20.14
C GLY A 50 -4.19 -7.73 19.85
N SER A 51 -5.13 -7.25 20.66
CA SER A 51 -6.55 -7.53 20.46
C SER A 51 -7.25 -6.44 19.63
N MET A 52 -6.51 -5.44 19.14
CA MET A 52 -7.09 -4.38 18.33
C MET A 52 -7.48 -4.89 16.94
N PRO A 53 -8.52 -4.31 16.32
CA PRO A 53 -8.87 -4.65 14.94
C PRO A 53 -7.92 -3.94 13.98
N ALA A 54 -6.66 -4.36 14.00
CA ALA A 54 -5.60 -3.78 13.21
C ALA A 54 -4.47 -4.79 13.07
N GLY A 55 -3.75 -4.75 11.97
CA GLY A 55 -2.64 -5.67 11.76
C GLY A 55 -1.87 -5.33 10.50
N GLU A 56 -0.80 -6.07 10.29
CA GLU A 56 0.18 -5.80 9.26
C GLU A 56 0.17 -6.88 8.19
N PHE A 57 0.46 -6.47 6.97
CA PHE A 57 0.66 -7.36 5.84
C PHE A 57 1.96 -6.97 5.16
N GLU A 58 2.74 -7.99 4.77
CA GLU A 58 4.05 -7.78 4.18
C GLU A 58 3.98 -7.86 2.66
N THR A 59 4.61 -6.91 1.98
CA THR A 59 4.64 -6.88 0.52
C THR A 59 6.00 -7.33 -0.04
N GLY A 60 6.98 -7.49 0.83
CA GLY A 60 8.37 -7.74 0.41
C GLY A 60 9.18 -6.47 0.36
N THR A 61 8.56 -5.31 0.35
CA THR A 61 9.25 -4.02 0.42
C THR A 61 8.70 -3.18 1.57
N VAL A 62 7.45 -2.78 1.52
CA VAL A 62 6.84 -1.92 2.54
C VAL A 62 5.77 -2.73 3.27
N THR A 63 5.78 -2.65 4.60
CA THR A 63 4.73 -3.21 5.43
C THR A 63 3.48 -2.32 5.33
N ILE A 64 2.33 -2.95 5.16
CA ILE A 64 1.04 -2.25 5.17
C ILE A 64 0.35 -2.56 6.48
N ALA A 65 -0.10 -1.51 7.18
CA ALA A 65 -0.88 -1.66 8.41
C ALA A 65 -2.32 -1.26 8.13
N LEU A 66 -3.25 -2.17 8.38
CA LEU A 66 -4.68 -1.89 8.27
C LEU A 66 -5.19 -1.52 9.65
N MET A 67 -5.87 -0.38 9.75
CA MET A 67 -6.34 0.14 11.03
C MET A 67 -7.83 0.44 10.94
N GLN A 68 -8.64 -0.28 11.71
CA GLN A 68 -10.07 0.01 11.76
C GLN A 68 -10.28 1.33 12.51
N CYS A 69 -10.69 2.34 11.77
CA CYS A 69 -10.60 3.73 12.23
C CYS A 69 -11.36 4.01 13.51
N ASP A 70 -12.57 3.42 13.68
CA ASP A 70 -13.39 3.70 14.85
C ASP A 70 -12.74 3.22 16.15
N ALA A 71 -11.88 2.19 16.08
CA ALA A 71 -11.18 1.71 17.27
C ALA A 71 -10.05 2.62 17.71
N PHE A 72 -9.64 3.56 16.85
CA PHE A 72 -8.54 4.48 17.11
C PHE A 72 -9.01 5.94 17.22
N GLY A 73 -10.31 6.17 17.21
CA GLY A 73 -10.83 7.53 17.26
C GLY A 73 -10.56 8.35 16.02
N ILE A 74 -10.38 7.70 14.88
CA ILE A 74 -10.08 8.36 13.60
C ILE A 74 -11.33 8.30 12.73
N GLU A 75 -11.68 9.44 12.14
CA GLU A 75 -12.77 9.46 11.18
C GLU A 75 -12.33 8.77 9.90
N PHE A 76 -13.14 7.82 9.42
CA PHE A 76 -12.77 7.06 8.23
C PHE A 76 -12.88 7.93 6.98
N SER A 77 -11.85 7.87 6.12
CA SER A 77 -11.88 8.44 4.80
C SER A 77 -10.93 7.61 3.93
N PRO A 78 -11.41 7.04 2.83
CA PRO A 78 -10.52 6.23 1.99
C PRO A 78 -9.49 7.12 1.29
N ASN A 79 -8.35 6.54 0.93
CA ASN A 79 -7.35 7.27 0.18
C ASN A 79 -7.87 7.55 -1.24
N ALA A 80 -7.46 8.69 -1.81
CA ALA A 80 -7.88 9.08 -3.15
C ALA A 80 -6.86 8.65 -4.21
N THR A 81 -5.58 8.65 -3.86
CA THR A 81 -4.52 8.23 -4.78
C THR A 81 -4.18 6.77 -4.52
N PRO A 82 -3.99 5.97 -5.58
CA PRO A 82 -3.82 4.54 -5.39
C PRO A 82 -2.47 4.17 -4.78
N LEU A 83 -2.49 3.15 -3.93
CA LEU A 83 -1.28 2.46 -3.51
C LEU A 83 -0.94 1.47 -4.63
N GLU A 84 0.26 1.61 -5.20
CA GLU A 84 0.67 0.85 -6.37
C GLU A 84 1.45 -0.39 -5.95
N PHE A 85 0.93 -1.57 -6.24
CA PHE A 85 1.62 -2.84 -5.99
C PHE A 85 2.40 -3.24 -7.24
N HIS A 86 3.66 -3.60 -7.05
CA HIS A 86 4.47 -4.10 -8.15
C HIS A 86 4.04 -5.51 -8.56
N VAL A 87 3.94 -5.74 -9.87
CA VAL A 87 3.75 -7.08 -10.43
C VAL A 87 4.78 -7.29 -11.54
N ASP A 88 5.26 -8.54 -11.68
CA ASP A 88 6.25 -8.87 -12.69
C ASP A 88 5.61 -9.14 -14.05
N ASP A 89 4.42 -9.74 -14.06
CA ASP A 89 3.66 -10.03 -15.29
C ASP A 89 2.30 -9.36 -15.14
N PHE A 90 2.16 -8.20 -15.78
CA PHE A 90 0.97 -7.36 -15.62
C PHE A 90 -0.30 -8.06 -16.07
N ASP A 91 -0.28 -8.64 -17.27
CA ASP A 91 -1.49 -9.24 -17.84
C ASP A 91 -1.91 -10.46 -17.02
N ALA A 92 -0.95 -11.28 -16.60
CA ALA A 92 -1.26 -12.46 -15.77
C ALA A 92 -1.78 -12.06 -14.41
N ALA A 93 -1.20 -11.01 -13.80
CA ALA A 93 -1.66 -10.53 -12.49
C ALA A 93 -3.08 -9.98 -12.57
N MET A 94 -3.38 -9.21 -13.61
CA MET A 94 -4.72 -8.67 -13.79
C MET A 94 -5.75 -9.78 -13.96
N ALA A 95 -5.45 -10.77 -14.80
CA ALA A 95 -6.35 -11.90 -15.02
C ALA A 95 -6.55 -12.72 -13.74
N GLU A 96 -5.49 -12.93 -12.97
CA GLU A 96 -5.59 -13.69 -11.73
C GLU A 96 -6.45 -12.96 -10.71
N LEU A 97 -6.26 -11.65 -10.55
CA LEU A 97 -7.07 -10.87 -9.62
C LEU A 97 -8.53 -10.85 -10.04
N GLU A 98 -8.81 -10.74 -11.33
CA GLU A 98 -10.19 -10.81 -11.82
C GLU A 98 -10.81 -12.17 -11.51
N SER A 99 -10.04 -13.25 -11.63
CA SER A 99 -10.54 -14.59 -11.31
C SER A 99 -10.85 -14.74 -9.82
N ARG A 100 -10.25 -13.90 -8.99
CA ARG A 100 -10.51 -13.87 -7.54
C ARG A 100 -11.61 -12.89 -7.15
N GLY A 101 -12.28 -12.31 -8.14
CA GLY A 101 -13.42 -11.42 -7.90
C GLY A 101 -13.06 -9.94 -7.80
N VAL A 102 -11.82 -9.55 -8.08
CA VAL A 102 -11.44 -8.14 -8.08
C VAL A 102 -12.01 -7.48 -9.33
N GLU A 103 -12.67 -6.33 -9.12
CA GLU A 103 -13.20 -5.53 -10.23
C GLU A 103 -12.32 -4.31 -10.40
N PHE A 104 -11.70 -4.19 -11.57
CA PHE A 104 -10.87 -3.03 -11.87
C PHE A 104 -11.79 -1.86 -12.24
N VAL A 105 -11.57 -0.71 -11.59
CA VAL A 105 -12.38 0.48 -11.83
C VAL A 105 -11.81 1.32 -12.97
N SER A 106 -10.57 1.05 -13.39
CA SER A 106 -10.00 1.64 -14.59
C SER A 106 -9.68 0.53 -15.58
N GLY A 107 -9.54 0.86 -16.86
CA GLY A 107 -8.88 -0.02 -17.80
C GLY A 107 -7.37 0.03 -17.56
N VAL A 108 -6.63 -0.60 -18.45
CA VAL A 108 -5.16 -0.53 -18.41
C VAL A 108 -4.74 0.89 -18.79
N ILE A 109 -3.97 1.51 -17.90
CA ILE A 109 -3.40 2.84 -18.14
C ILE A 109 -1.94 2.63 -18.52
N ASP A 110 -1.58 2.99 -19.73
CA ASP A 110 -0.22 2.79 -20.26
C ASP A 110 0.40 4.15 -20.52
N SER A 111 1.47 4.47 -19.80
CA SER A 111 2.15 5.75 -19.91
C SER A 111 3.23 5.76 -21.00
N GLY A 112 3.50 4.60 -21.61
CA GLY A 112 4.64 4.45 -22.53
C GLY A 112 5.88 3.89 -21.87
N VAL A 113 5.91 3.84 -20.53
CA VAL A 113 7.00 3.23 -19.77
C VAL A 113 6.48 2.31 -18.68
N CYS A 114 5.22 2.52 -18.25
CA CYS A 114 4.59 1.75 -17.18
C CYS A 114 3.17 1.41 -17.56
N LYS A 115 2.67 0.29 -17.03
CA LYS A 115 1.26 -0.05 -17.05
C LYS A 115 0.73 -0.05 -15.64
N GLN A 116 -0.52 0.40 -15.46
CA GLN A 116 -1.21 0.29 -14.19
C GLN A 116 -2.70 0.07 -14.42
N ALA A 117 -3.36 -0.51 -13.45
CA ALA A 117 -4.80 -0.67 -13.45
C ALA A 117 -5.29 -0.55 -12.02
N ILE A 118 -6.36 0.23 -11.82
CA ILE A 118 -6.82 0.64 -10.50
C ILE A 118 -8.00 -0.21 -10.09
N PHE A 119 -7.99 -0.65 -8.82
CA PHE A 119 -9.10 -1.37 -8.19
C PHE A 119 -9.27 -0.83 -6.77
N ARG A 120 -10.24 -1.36 -6.04
CA ARG A 120 -10.52 -0.88 -4.69
C ARG A 120 -10.58 -2.02 -3.71
N ASP A 121 -10.23 -1.72 -2.45
CA ASP A 121 -10.43 -2.66 -1.37
C ASP A 121 -11.90 -2.60 -0.91
N PRO A 122 -12.32 -3.46 0.06
CA PRO A 122 -13.72 -3.48 0.48
C PRO A 122 -14.25 -2.15 1.01
N ASP A 123 -13.38 -1.28 1.52
CA ASP A 123 -13.79 0.01 2.10
C ASP A 123 -13.62 1.17 1.13
N GLY A 124 -13.21 0.90 -0.10
CA GLY A 124 -13.08 1.92 -1.12
C GLY A 124 -11.72 2.56 -1.21
N ASN A 125 -10.70 2.04 -0.49
CA ASN A 125 -9.35 2.52 -0.68
C ASN A 125 -8.88 2.21 -2.10
N SER A 126 -8.20 3.17 -2.72
CA SER A 126 -7.72 3.04 -4.07
C SER A 126 -6.40 2.28 -4.08
N LEU A 127 -6.35 1.21 -4.87
CA LEU A 127 -5.18 0.36 -5.02
C LEU A 127 -4.92 0.19 -6.52
N ALA A 128 -3.71 -0.23 -6.87
CA ALA A 128 -3.41 -0.51 -8.27
C ALA A 128 -2.32 -1.55 -8.38
N ILE A 129 -2.30 -2.27 -9.49
CA ILE A 129 -1.13 -3.04 -9.89
C ILE A 129 -0.33 -2.21 -10.88
N HIS A 130 0.98 -2.38 -10.86
CA HIS A 130 1.90 -1.53 -11.60
C HIS A 130 3.08 -2.34 -12.09
N HIS A 131 3.50 -2.07 -13.34
CA HIS A 131 4.70 -2.69 -13.90
C HIS A 131 5.39 -1.68 -14.81
N ARG A 132 6.67 -1.41 -14.51
CA ARG A 132 7.50 -0.59 -15.40
C ARG A 132 8.19 -1.51 -16.39
N TYR A 133 7.96 -1.26 -17.68
CA TYR A 133 8.51 -2.11 -18.74
C TYR A 133 9.57 -1.39 -19.57
N ALA A 134 9.78 -0.10 -19.33
CA ALA A 134 10.78 0.68 -20.06
C ALA A 134 11.35 1.75 -19.14
N SER A 135 12.41 2.42 -19.55
CA SER A 135 13.05 3.47 -18.75
C SER A 135 12.47 4.83 -19.03
#